data_425514debccfb8662fccfb572a84eff6
#
_entry.id   425514debccfb8662fccfb572a84eff6
#
_cell.length_a   1.000
_cell.length_b   1.000
_cell.length_c   1.000
_cell.angle_alpha   90.00
_cell.angle_beta   90.00
_cell.angle_gamma   90.00
#
_symmetry.space_group_name_H-M   'P 1'
#
loop_
_entity.id
_entity.type
_entity.pdbx_description
1 polymer ?
#
loop_
_entity_poly.entity_id
_entity_poly.type
_entity_poly.pdbx_seq_one_letter_code
_entity_poly.pdbx_strand_id
1 'polypeptide(L)'
;MHRAVDKNIDVFAITDHDTVAAIKPAQSFIKSENLPLSLITGTEISTKWESFEIHIVGLNINIDNEELDALLTAQQQKREDRATQIGFRLEKNGFEGIYDQAKELAVNGQITRAHFARALMQRGVAKNFPGVFKKYLGRGKTGYVPS
;
A
#
# COMPACT_ATOMS: atom_id res chain seq x y z
N MET A 1 17.46 -2.90 -2.30
CA MET A 1 18.60 -3.47 -1.57
C MET A 1 19.90 -2.82 -1.98
N HIS A 2 20.36 -2.90 -3.25
CA HIS A 2 21.61 -2.27 -3.70
C HIS A 2 21.72 -0.79 -3.32
N ARG A 3 20.65 -0.01 -3.47
CA ARG A 3 20.65 1.40 -3.06
C ARG A 3 20.93 1.62 -1.57
N ALA A 4 20.57 0.67 -0.70
CA ALA A 4 20.91 0.75 0.72
C ALA A 4 22.42 0.52 0.93
N VAL A 5 23.00 -0.45 0.24
CA VAL A 5 24.46 -0.70 0.24
C VAL A 5 25.21 0.53 -0.27
N ASP A 6 24.78 1.13 -1.38
CA ASP A 6 25.39 2.33 -1.96
C ASP A 6 25.35 3.55 -1.02
N LYS A 7 24.43 3.52 -0.03
CA LYS A 7 24.28 4.57 1.00
C LYS A 7 24.92 4.19 2.33
N ASN A 8 25.70 3.10 2.39
CA ASN A 8 26.36 2.60 3.60
C ASN A 8 25.34 2.34 4.74
N ILE A 9 24.18 1.77 4.39
CA ILE A 9 23.21 1.31 5.36
C ILE A 9 23.51 -0.14 5.68
N ASP A 10 23.75 -0.45 6.94
CA ASP A 10 24.06 -1.81 7.41
C ASP A 10 22.81 -2.55 7.88
N VAL A 11 21.84 -1.81 8.45
CA VAL A 11 20.62 -2.35 9.05
C VAL A 11 19.41 -1.55 8.59
N PHE A 12 18.36 -2.23 8.17
CA PHE A 12 17.09 -1.59 7.80
C PHE A 12 15.89 -2.51 8.09
N ALA A 13 14.71 -1.95 8.15
CA ALA A 13 13.46 -2.68 8.29
C ALA A 13 12.58 -2.50 7.04
N ILE A 14 11.79 -3.51 6.72
CA ILE A 14 10.65 -3.38 5.80
C ILE A 14 9.41 -3.30 6.66
N THR A 15 8.63 -2.22 6.50
CA THR A 15 7.43 -1.93 7.29
C THR A 15 6.28 -1.53 6.37
N ASP A 16 6.01 -2.34 5.35
CA ASP A 16 4.90 -2.10 4.44
C ASP A 16 3.56 -2.15 5.20
N HIS A 17 2.60 -1.39 4.72
CA HIS A 17 1.28 -1.29 5.34
C HIS A 17 0.49 -2.61 5.28
N ASP A 18 0.12 -3.13 6.43
CA ASP A 18 -0.75 -4.28 6.65
C ASP A 18 -0.29 -5.55 5.89
N THR A 19 1.03 -5.71 5.71
CA THR A 19 1.60 -6.88 5.03
C THR A 19 3.04 -7.15 5.47
N VAL A 20 3.45 -8.42 5.36
CA VAL A 20 4.83 -8.90 5.53
C VAL A 20 5.36 -9.59 4.27
N ALA A 21 4.62 -9.49 3.16
CA ALA A 21 4.89 -10.25 1.94
C ALA A 21 6.28 -9.97 1.32
N ALA A 22 6.82 -8.76 1.51
CA ALA A 22 8.13 -8.39 0.99
C ALA A 22 9.31 -8.95 1.80
N ILE A 23 9.09 -9.44 3.03
CA ILE A 23 10.18 -9.80 3.94
C ILE A 23 10.93 -11.05 3.44
N LYS A 24 10.22 -12.17 3.20
CA LYS A 24 10.87 -13.42 2.73
C LYS A 24 11.61 -13.25 1.40
N PRO A 25 11.02 -12.61 0.37
CA PRO A 25 11.76 -12.27 -0.85
C PRO A 25 13.00 -11.41 -0.62
N ALA A 26 12.89 -10.42 0.28
CA ALA A 26 14.02 -9.55 0.61
C ALA A 26 15.16 -10.31 1.32
N GLN A 27 14.83 -11.17 2.28
CA GLN A 27 15.82 -12.03 2.96
C GLN A 27 16.52 -12.96 1.96
N SER A 28 15.74 -13.58 1.06
CA SER A 28 16.29 -14.46 0.01
C SER A 28 17.22 -13.69 -0.92
N PHE A 29 16.85 -12.48 -1.33
CA PHE A 29 17.65 -11.63 -2.20
C PHE A 29 18.98 -11.19 -1.53
N ILE A 30 18.93 -10.74 -0.27
CA ILE A 30 20.12 -10.38 0.50
C ILE A 30 21.09 -11.56 0.57
N LYS A 31 20.56 -12.76 0.82
CA LYS A 31 21.38 -13.98 0.90
C LYS A 31 21.95 -14.38 -0.45
N SER A 32 21.18 -14.37 -1.53
CA SER A 32 21.64 -14.77 -2.87
C SER A 32 22.69 -13.84 -3.45
N GLU A 33 22.55 -12.54 -3.21
CA GLU A 33 23.50 -11.51 -3.66
C GLU A 33 24.65 -11.26 -2.66
N ASN A 34 24.66 -11.99 -1.54
CA ASN A 34 25.66 -11.85 -0.47
C ASN A 34 25.85 -10.37 -0.05
N LEU A 35 24.72 -9.65 0.12
CA LEU A 35 24.77 -8.23 0.47
C LEU A 35 25.10 -8.02 1.95
N PRO A 36 25.94 -7.02 2.31
CA PRO A 36 26.26 -6.68 3.69
C PRO A 36 25.12 -5.93 4.38
N LEU A 37 23.93 -6.52 4.41
CA LEU A 37 22.70 -5.90 4.92
C LEU A 37 22.03 -6.81 5.95
N SER A 38 21.64 -6.25 7.08
CA SER A 38 20.78 -6.90 8.07
C SER A 38 19.34 -6.38 7.93
N LEU A 39 18.40 -7.30 7.66
CA LEU A 39 16.98 -6.99 7.56
C LEU A 39 16.26 -7.28 8.87
N ILE A 40 15.64 -6.25 9.44
CA ILE A 40 14.71 -6.38 10.55
C ILE A 40 13.30 -6.60 9.98
N THR A 41 12.62 -7.64 10.46
CA THR A 41 11.23 -7.92 10.10
C THR A 41 10.30 -6.86 10.69
N GLY A 42 9.36 -6.35 9.90
CA GLY A 42 8.44 -5.34 10.39
C GLY A 42 7.16 -5.26 9.57
N THR A 43 6.20 -4.52 10.06
CA THR A 43 4.98 -4.12 9.34
C THR A 43 4.43 -2.84 9.97
N GLU A 44 3.71 -2.04 9.18
CA GLU A 44 2.97 -0.89 9.67
C GLU A 44 1.48 -1.22 9.68
N ILE A 45 0.90 -1.41 10.88
CA ILE A 45 -0.49 -1.82 11.06
C ILE A 45 -1.38 -0.57 11.10
N SER A 46 -2.36 -0.52 10.20
CA SER A 46 -3.38 0.53 10.17
C SER A 46 -4.44 0.26 11.22
N THR A 47 -4.59 1.18 12.18
CA THR A 47 -5.55 1.07 13.28
C THR A 47 -6.40 2.33 13.38
N LYS A 48 -7.47 2.26 14.18
CA LYS A 48 -8.30 3.42 14.54
C LYS A 48 -8.38 3.56 16.05
N TRP A 49 -8.23 4.78 16.50
CA TRP A 49 -8.54 5.19 17.85
C TRP A 49 -9.59 6.30 17.79
N GLU A 50 -10.81 6.02 18.23
CA GLU A 50 -11.97 6.91 18.06
C GLU A 50 -12.14 7.33 16.59
N SER A 51 -11.96 8.63 16.29
CA SER A 51 -12.06 9.19 14.92
C SER A 51 -10.70 9.32 14.22
N PHE A 52 -9.61 8.96 14.91
CA PHE A 52 -8.24 9.11 14.38
C PHE A 52 -7.77 7.81 13.73
N GLU A 53 -7.14 7.94 12.58
CA GLU A 53 -6.37 6.86 11.94
C GLU A 53 -4.96 6.88 12.55
N ILE A 54 -4.55 5.76 13.15
CA ILE A 54 -3.26 5.59 13.80
C ILE A 54 -2.53 4.45 13.12
N HIS A 55 -1.27 4.64 12.82
CA HIS A 55 -0.41 3.62 12.25
C HIS A 55 0.62 3.17 13.31
N ILE A 56 0.67 1.88 13.56
CA ILE A 56 1.58 1.28 14.52
C ILE A 56 2.65 0.49 13.79
N VAL A 57 3.91 0.91 13.94
CA VAL A 57 5.05 0.18 13.36
C VAL A 57 5.51 -0.89 14.35
N GLY A 58 5.39 -2.15 13.94
CA GLY A 58 5.98 -3.30 14.61
C GLY A 58 7.36 -3.61 14.01
N LEU A 59 8.37 -3.80 14.84
CA LEU A 59 9.71 -4.22 14.43
C LEU A 59 10.09 -5.51 15.13
N ASN A 60 11.00 -6.28 14.51
CA ASN A 60 11.45 -7.59 15.01
C ASN A 60 10.27 -8.55 15.27
N ILE A 61 9.28 -8.53 14.39
CA ILE A 61 8.07 -9.34 14.49
C ILE A 61 8.33 -10.77 14.02
N ASN A 62 7.59 -11.72 14.59
CA ASN A 62 7.51 -13.08 14.05
C ASN A 62 6.52 -13.10 12.89
N ILE A 63 7.04 -13.17 11.67
CA ILE A 63 6.24 -13.16 10.42
C ILE A 63 5.45 -14.46 10.18
N ASP A 64 5.74 -15.52 10.92
CA ASP A 64 5.04 -16.81 10.84
C ASP A 64 4.03 -16.97 12.02
N ASN A 65 3.71 -15.89 12.74
CA ASN A 65 2.71 -15.91 13.80
C ASN A 65 1.29 -15.90 13.22
N GLU A 66 0.47 -16.89 13.58
CA GLU A 66 -0.88 -17.08 13.04
C GLU A 66 -1.85 -15.93 13.38
N GLU A 67 -1.75 -15.36 14.59
CA GLU A 67 -2.61 -14.23 14.99
C GLU A 67 -2.28 -12.97 14.19
N LEU A 68 -0.98 -12.74 13.94
CA LEU A 68 -0.54 -11.64 13.08
C LEU A 68 -1.01 -11.84 11.64
N ASP A 69 -0.87 -13.05 11.09
CA ASP A 69 -1.33 -13.36 9.73
C ASP A 69 -2.85 -13.14 9.58
N ALA A 70 -3.64 -13.60 10.54
CA ALA A 70 -5.09 -13.38 10.57
C ALA A 70 -5.44 -11.89 10.62
N LEU A 71 -4.73 -11.10 11.45
CA LEU A 71 -4.90 -9.66 11.53
C LEU A 71 -4.59 -8.97 10.20
N LEU A 72 -3.43 -9.28 9.61
CA LEU A 72 -3.00 -8.67 8.35
C LEU A 72 -3.94 -9.07 7.19
N THR A 73 -4.39 -10.31 7.13
CA THR A 73 -5.38 -10.78 6.15
C THR A 73 -6.69 -10.00 6.27
N ALA A 74 -7.21 -9.80 7.48
CA ALA A 74 -8.41 -9.00 7.68
C ALA A 74 -8.23 -7.53 7.26
N GLN A 75 -7.04 -6.94 7.49
CA GLN A 75 -6.75 -5.58 7.06
C GLN A 75 -6.62 -5.48 5.52
N GLN A 76 -6.02 -6.48 4.89
CA GLN A 76 -5.93 -6.56 3.43
C GLN A 76 -7.31 -6.65 2.79
N GLN A 77 -8.23 -7.43 3.35
CA GLN A 77 -9.60 -7.51 2.87
C GLN A 77 -10.32 -6.15 2.95
N LYS A 78 -10.19 -5.45 4.07
CA LYS A 78 -10.76 -4.09 4.21
C LYS A 78 -10.20 -3.12 3.15
N ARG A 79 -8.92 -3.22 2.81
CA ARG A 79 -8.30 -2.41 1.76
C ARG A 79 -8.86 -2.74 0.37
N GLU A 80 -9.06 -4.02 0.08
CA GLU A 80 -9.65 -4.47 -1.19
C GLU A 80 -11.11 -4.02 -1.31
N ASP A 81 -11.91 -4.18 -0.26
CA ASP A 81 -13.29 -3.70 -0.20
C ASP A 81 -13.38 -2.19 -0.43
N ARG A 82 -12.47 -1.44 0.18
CA ARG A 82 -12.35 -0.01 -0.02
C ARG A 82 -11.96 0.36 -1.45
N ALA A 83 -11.01 -0.35 -2.05
CA ALA A 83 -10.60 -0.13 -3.43
C ALA A 83 -11.76 -0.38 -4.39
N THR A 84 -12.51 -1.46 -4.19
CA THR A 84 -13.72 -1.76 -4.96
C THR A 84 -14.76 -0.64 -4.85
N GLN A 85 -14.98 -0.10 -3.65
CA GLN A 85 -15.91 1.02 -3.46
C GLN A 85 -15.42 2.31 -4.15
N ILE A 86 -14.12 2.59 -4.13
CA ILE A 86 -13.53 3.74 -4.85
C ILE A 86 -13.77 3.58 -6.35
N GLY A 87 -13.46 2.41 -6.91
CA GLY A 87 -13.69 2.08 -8.32
C GLY A 87 -15.14 2.30 -8.71
N PHE A 88 -16.06 1.68 -8.00
CA PHE A 88 -17.51 1.81 -8.23
C PHE A 88 -18.00 3.28 -8.22
N ARG A 89 -17.54 4.08 -7.25
CA ARG A 89 -17.91 5.50 -7.19
C ARG A 89 -17.37 6.31 -8.37
N LEU A 90 -16.15 6.03 -8.78
CA LEU A 90 -15.54 6.69 -9.93
C LEU A 90 -16.21 6.28 -11.25
N GLU A 91 -16.53 5.00 -11.42
CA GLU A 91 -17.25 4.49 -12.60
C GLU A 91 -18.62 5.12 -12.76
N LYS A 92 -19.38 5.26 -11.68
CA LYS A 92 -20.65 6.01 -11.68
C LYS A 92 -20.50 7.48 -12.08
N ASN A 93 -19.30 8.03 -12.01
CA ASN A 93 -18.98 9.40 -12.41
C ASN A 93 -18.23 9.48 -13.75
N GLY A 94 -18.38 8.47 -14.60
CA GLY A 94 -17.92 8.47 -15.99
C GLY A 94 -16.50 7.93 -16.20
N PHE A 95 -15.90 7.28 -15.20
CA PHE A 95 -14.57 6.68 -15.30
C PHE A 95 -14.67 5.16 -15.44
N GLU A 96 -15.39 4.69 -16.45
CA GLU A 96 -15.59 3.26 -16.71
C GLU A 96 -14.26 2.49 -16.76
N GLY A 97 -14.19 1.29 -16.13
CA GLY A 97 -13.00 0.44 -16.07
C GLY A 97 -11.83 1.01 -15.25
N ILE A 98 -12.06 2.03 -14.42
CA ILE A 98 -10.98 2.67 -13.61
C ILE A 98 -10.45 1.73 -12.53
N TYR A 99 -11.26 0.82 -12.02
CA TYR A 99 -10.83 -0.18 -11.05
C TYR A 99 -9.81 -1.13 -11.66
N ASP A 100 -10.09 -1.69 -12.84
CA ASP A 100 -9.19 -2.60 -13.54
C ASP A 100 -7.87 -1.92 -13.91
N GLN A 101 -7.94 -0.68 -14.40
CA GLN A 101 -6.74 0.11 -14.69
C GLN A 101 -5.90 0.38 -13.43
N ALA A 102 -6.53 0.68 -12.30
CA ALA A 102 -5.83 0.86 -11.02
C ALA A 102 -5.21 -0.45 -10.53
N LYS A 103 -5.87 -1.58 -10.75
CA LYS A 103 -5.39 -2.93 -10.43
C LYS A 103 -4.15 -3.30 -11.25
N GLU A 104 -4.15 -3.04 -12.54
CA GLU A 104 -2.98 -3.22 -13.40
C GLU A 104 -1.78 -2.40 -12.93
N LEU A 105 -2.00 -1.15 -12.50
CA LEU A 105 -0.95 -0.28 -11.96
C LEU A 105 -0.42 -0.74 -10.59
N ALA A 106 -1.19 -1.49 -9.84
CA ALA A 106 -0.76 -2.07 -8.56
C ALA A 106 0.17 -3.29 -8.76
N VAL A 107 0.30 -3.78 -9.99
CA VAL A 107 1.01 -5.02 -10.35
C VAL A 107 0.44 -6.17 -9.52
N ASN A 108 1.20 -6.80 -8.64
CA ASN A 108 0.72 -7.87 -7.77
C ASN A 108 0.47 -7.40 -6.31
N GLY A 109 0.40 -6.08 -6.11
CA GLY A 109 0.22 -5.48 -4.80
C GLY A 109 -1.21 -5.03 -4.52
N GLN A 110 -1.42 -4.47 -3.33
CA GLN A 110 -2.71 -3.92 -2.94
C GLN A 110 -3.04 -2.64 -3.71
N ILE A 111 -4.30 -2.52 -4.15
CA ILE A 111 -4.79 -1.31 -4.81
C ILE A 111 -4.94 -0.19 -3.77
N THR A 112 -4.34 0.96 -4.05
CA THR A 112 -4.39 2.13 -3.18
C THR A 112 -4.98 3.34 -3.90
N ARG A 113 -5.34 4.39 -3.16
CA ARG A 113 -5.76 5.68 -3.76
C ARG A 113 -4.73 6.25 -4.74
N ALA A 114 -3.44 5.94 -4.54
CA ALA A 114 -2.39 6.38 -5.45
C ALA A 114 -2.50 5.72 -6.83
N HIS A 115 -2.92 4.45 -6.91
CA HIS A 115 -3.15 3.76 -8.18
C HIS A 115 -4.32 4.36 -8.93
N PHE A 116 -5.44 4.65 -8.25
CA PHE A 116 -6.54 5.40 -8.85
C PHE A 116 -6.13 6.80 -9.31
N ALA A 117 -5.29 7.49 -8.51
CA ALA A 117 -4.77 8.80 -8.91
C ALA A 117 -3.92 8.72 -10.19
N ARG A 118 -3.06 7.71 -10.30
CA ARG A 118 -2.28 7.46 -11.54
C ARG A 118 -3.18 7.15 -12.72
N ALA A 119 -4.16 6.27 -12.56
CA ALA A 119 -5.12 5.93 -13.60
C ALA A 119 -5.89 7.17 -14.09
N LEU A 120 -6.37 8.01 -13.19
CA LEU A 120 -7.04 9.27 -13.52
C LEU A 120 -6.10 10.27 -14.21
N MET A 121 -4.82 10.34 -13.81
CA MET A 121 -3.83 11.17 -14.49
C MET A 121 -3.54 10.68 -15.92
N GLN A 122 -3.43 9.37 -16.13
CA GLN A 122 -3.26 8.79 -17.48
C GLN A 122 -4.44 9.10 -18.39
N ARG A 123 -5.64 9.30 -17.85
CA ARG A 123 -6.84 9.76 -18.58
C ARG A 123 -6.89 11.28 -18.77
N GLY A 124 -5.86 12.02 -18.33
CA GLY A 124 -5.75 13.44 -18.56
C GLY A 124 -6.65 14.33 -17.69
N VAL A 125 -7.31 13.79 -16.64
CA VAL A 125 -8.24 14.56 -15.81
C VAL A 125 -7.58 15.54 -14.85
N ALA A 126 -6.30 15.36 -14.59
CA ALA A 126 -5.46 16.30 -13.84
C ALA A 126 -3.97 16.10 -14.17
N LYS A 127 -3.18 17.17 -14.02
CA LYS A 127 -1.75 17.17 -14.36
C LYS A 127 -0.85 16.55 -13.28
N ASN A 128 -1.36 16.42 -12.05
CA ASN A 128 -0.57 15.95 -10.90
C ASN A 128 -1.47 15.32 -9.82
N PHE A 129 -0.86 14.60 -8.89
CA PHE A 129 -1.55 13.95 -7.75
C PHE A 129 -2.41 14.93 -6.93
N PRO A 130 -1.89 16.09 -6.45
CA PRO A 130 -2.71 17.03 -5.70
C PRO A 130 -3.98 17.44 -6.45
N GLY A 131 -3.89 17.64 -7.76
CA GLY A 131 -5.05 17.97 -8.61
C GLY A 131 -6.11 16.86 -8.64
N VAL A 132 -5.69 15.60 -8.72
CA VAL A 132 -6.60 14.44 -8.66
C VAL A 132 -7.29 14.36 -7.29
N PHE A 133 -6.51 14.44 -6.21
CA PHE A 133 -7.05 14.37 -4.85
C PHE A 133 -8.04 15.51 -4.59
N LYS A 134 -7.72 16.74 -5.00
CA LYS A 134 -8.61 17.89 -4.87
C LYS A 134 -9.94 17.71 -5.60
N LYS A 135 -9.92 17.06 -6.78
CA LYS A 135 -11.10 16.91 -7.62
C LYS A 135 -11.92 15.66 -7.32
N TYR A 136 -11.26 14.51 -7.05
CA TYR A 136 -11.91 13.19 -7.08
C TYR A 136 -11.70 12.32 -5.84
N LEU A 137 -10.50 12.31 -5.23
CA LEU A 137 -10.12 11.30 -4.22
C LEU A 137 -10.00 11.85 -2.79
N GLY A 138 -9.98 13.17 -2.62
CA GLY A 138 -9.91 13.81 -1.31
C GLY A 138 -11.22 13.72 -0.51
N ARG A 139 -11.15 14.04 0.78
CA ARG A 139 -12.31 14.03 1.68
C ARG A 139 -13.46 14.85 1.08
N GLY A 140 -14.67 14.27 1.08
CA GLY A 140 -15.88 14.90 0.52
C GLY A 140 -15.94 14.89 -1.02
N LYS A 141 -15.05 14.19 -1.71
CA LYS A 141 -15.07 14.05 -3.16
C LYS A 141 -15.69 12.71 -3.57
N THR A 142 -16.07 12.61 -4.84
CA THR A 142 -16.80 11.48 -5.41
C THR A 142 -16.16 10.13 -5.14
N GLY A 143 -14.85 10.00 -5.37
CA GLY A 143 -14.10 8.77 -5.13
C GLY A 143 -13.56 8.61 -3.71
N TYR A 144 -13.96 9.47 -2.77
CA TYR A 144 -13.51 9.34 -1.38
C TYR A 144 -14.26 8.23 -0.65
N VAL A 145 -13.52 7.25 -0.16
CA VAL A 145 -14.00 6.23 0.78
C VAL A 145 -13.12 6.33 2.03
N PRO A 146 -13.70 6.50 3.24
CA PRO A 146 -12.93 6.54 4.48
C PRO A 146 -12.20 5.21 4.72
N SER A 147 -11.16 5.27 5.53
CA SER A 147 -10.42 4.09 6.01
C SER A 147 -11.20 3.36 7.08
#